data_a883812894d4118bffd8bb5e0b8a5c4e
#
_entry.id   a883812894d4118bffd8bb5e0b8a5c4e
#
_cell.length_a   1.000
_cell.length_b   1.000
_cell.length_c   1.000
_cell.angle_alpha   90.00
_cell.angle_beta   90.00
_cell.angle_gamma   90.00
#
_symmetry.space_group_name_H-M   'P 1'
#
loop_
_entity.id
_entity.type
_entity.pdbx_description
1 polymer ?
#
loop_
_entity_poly.entity_id
_entity_poly.type
_entity_poly.pdbx_seq_one_letter_code
_entity_poly.pdbx_strand_id
1 'polypeptide(L)'
;MNIDFLRCSGSPTLELFFAGWGMDSRPFAWAADSPHSASCDFAVCYDYTDMELASPDKASVNLANANLVRPDLRSYSNLRVRAWSLGVYAASLVLPGLGCNVSKAVAINGTLWPVDDELGIPHAVYDATAASLSAESLERFNRRMCGAHRAVFESRRPLRSVDSLRAELLHIRECAADRSRPQFTGWTQAVLSSRDKIFPIANMRRAWPATPQLELDEPHYMPDIPF
;
A
#
# COMPACT_ATOMS: atom_id res chain seq x y z
N MET A 1 -8.45 8.14 4.27
CA MET A 1 -7.44 7.68 3.29
C MET A 1 -7.44 8.61 2.08
N ASN A 2 -6.26 8.93 1.55
CA ASN A 2 -6.09 9.74 0.33
C ASN A 2 -5.99 8.85 -0.91
N ILE A 3 -6.38 9.39 -2.07
CA ILE A 3 -6.21 8.74 -3.37
C ILE A 3 -5.77 9.78 -4.41
N ASP A 4 -4.64 9.53 -5.06
CA ASP A 4 -4.11 10.36 -6.14
C ASP A 4 -4.21 9.61 -7.47
N PHE A 5 -4.91 10.19 -8.44
CA PHE A 5 -4.92 9.66 -9.80
C PHE A 5 -3.70 10.20 -10.54
N LEU A 6 -2.79 9.33 -10.90
CA LEU A 6 -1.56 9.66 -11.64
C LEU A 6 -1.74 9.54 -13.14
N ARG A 7 -2.74 8.77 -13.57
CA ARG A 7 -3.18 8.71 -14.97
C ARG A 7 -4.69 8.50 -15.06
N CYS A 8 -5.35 9.35 -15.85
CA CYS A 8 -6.75 9.26 -16.22
C CYS A 8 -6.85 9.36 -17.75
N SER A 9 -7.01 8.25 -18.43
CA SER A 9 -7.17 8.16 -19.89
C SER A 9 -8.62 7.87 -20.29
N GLY A 10 -9.51 7.68 -19.32
CA GLY A 10 -10.89 7.22 -19.54
C GLY A 10 -10.99 5.73 -19.81
N SER A 11 -10.00 4.95 -19.37
CA SER A 11 -10.01 3.49 -19.48
C SER A 11 -11.16 2.89 -18.65
N PRO A 12 -11.80 1.80 -19.10
CA PRO A 12 -12.74 1.05 -18.29
C PRO A 12 -12.06 0.25 -17.16
N THR A 13 -10.73 0.16 -17.15
CA THR A 13 -9.93 -0.53 -16.15
C THR A 13 -9.11 0.47 -15.34
N LEU A 14 -9.19 0.36 -14.02
CA LEU A 14 -8.33 1.07 -13.08
C LEU A 14 -7.32 0.12 -12.45
N GLU A 15 -6.06 0.49 -12.47
CA GLU A 15 -5.04 -0.08 -11.61
C GLU A 15 -4.97 0.73 -10.32
N LEU A 16 -5.35 0.11 -9.19
CA LEU A 16 -5.43 0.73 -7.89
C LEU A 16 -4.28 0.20 -7.02
N PHE A 17 -3.35 1.08 -6.66
CA PHE A 17 -2.20 0.75 -5.85
C PHE A 17 -2.38 1.26 -4.41
N PHE A 18 -2.37 0.34 -3.43
CA PHE A 18 -2.35 0.68 -2.02
C PHE A 18 -0.90 0.72 -1.53
N ALA A 19 -0.41 1.92 -1.25
CA ALA A 19 0.97 2.15 -0.83
C ALA A 19 1.23 1.65 0.60
N GLY A 20 2.49 1.47 0.97
CA GLY A 20 2.88 1.15 2.34
C GLY A 20 2.73 2.35 3.28
N TRP A 21 2.87 2.08 4.57
CA TRP A 21 2.91 3.13 5.59
C TRP A 21 3.97 4.19 5.30
N GLY A 22 3.61 5.42 5.58
CA GLY A 22 4.50 6.55 5.43
C GLY A 22 4.69 7.07 4.01
N MET A 23 4.01 6.47 3.05
CA MET A 23 4.07 6.87 1.65
C MET A 23 3.06 7.97 1.32
N ASP A 24 3.32 8.65 0.21
CA ASP A 24 2.38 9.37 -0.63
C ASP A 24 2.53 8.84 -2.07
N SER A 25 1.97 9.54 -3.05
CA SER A 25 2.01 9.07 -4.45
C SER A 25 3.38 9.22 -5.15
N ARG A 26 4.29 10.03 -4.62
CA ARG A 26 5.58 10.36 -5.28
C ARG A 26 6.49 9.17 -5.55
N PRO A 27 6.72 8.23 -4.62
CA PRO A 27 7.55 7.07 -4.89
C PRO A 27 7.06 6.20 -6.05
N PHE A 28 5.79 6.36 -6.44
CA PHE A 28 5.09 5.51 -7.43
C PHE A 28 4.71 6.26 -8.71
N ALA A 29 5.07 7.56 -8.84
CA ALA A 29 4.72 8.38 -10.01
C ALA A 29 5.23 7.78 -11.33
N TRP A 30 6.37 7.11 -11.32
CA TRP A 30 6.94 6.42 -12.47
C TRP A 30 6.03 5.32 -13.05
N ALA A 31 5.19 4.72 -12.22
CA ALA A 31 4.30 3.64 -12.66
C ALA A 31 3.20 4.13 -13.62
N ALA A 32 2.86 5.43 -13.55
CA ALA A 32 1.93 6.04 -14.51
C ALA A 32 2.47 6.02 -15.95
N ASP A 33 3.78 6.09 -16.11
CA ASP A 33 4.46 6.11 -17.41
C ASP A 33 4.91 4.72 -17.87
N SER A 34 4.67 3.69 -17.06
CA SER A 34 5.06 2.32 -17.38
C SER A 34 4.26 1.78 -18.58
N PRO A 35 4.90 1.09 -19.55
CA PRO A 35 4.21 0.45 -20.65
C PRO A 35 3.15 -0.56 -20.22
N HIS A 36 3.35 -1.23 -19.07
CA HIS A 36 2.41 -2.21 -18.54
C HIS A 36 1.10 -1.59 -18.05
N SER A 37 1.13 -0.32 -17.71
CA SER A 37 -0.06 0.42 -17.29
C SER A 37 -0.67 1.26 -18.41
N ALA A 38 -0.09 1.29 -19.62
CA ALA A 38 -0.51 2.16 -20.72
C ALA A 38 -1.99 2.01 -21.14
N SER A 39 -2.61 0.85 -20.85
CA SER A 39 -4.00 0.54 -21.20
C SER A 39 -5.01 0.76 -20.09
N CYS A 40 -4.62 1.24 -18.89
CA CYS A 40 -5.50 1.44 -17.75
C CYS A 40 -5.26 2.78 -17.07
N ASP A 41 -6.26 3.30 -16.37
CA ASP A 41 -6.06 4.41 -15.46
C ASP A 41 -5.25 3.92 -14.25
N PHE A 42 -4.53 4.84 -13.58
CA PHE A 42 -3.67 4.48 -12.44
C PHE A 42 -3.89 5.44 -11.28
N ALA A 43 -4.14 4.87 -10.09
CA ALA A 43 -4.30 5.64 -8.87
C ALA A 43 -3.55 5.00 -7.70
N VAL A 44 -3.07 5.84 -6.78
CA VAL A 44 -2.36 5.46 -5.56
C VAL A 44 -3.17 5.84 -4.34
N CYS A 45 -3.47 4.86 -3.50
CA CYS A 45 -4.07 5.04 -2.18
C CYS A 45 -2.99 5.09 -1.10
N TYR A 46 -3.10 6.02 -0.17
CA TYR A 46 -2.14 6.20 0.93
C TYR A 46 -2.77 6.95 2.10
N ASP A 47 -2.06 7.09 3.22
CA ASP A 47 -2.52 7.77 4.44
C ASP A 47 -3.75 7.09 5.07
N TYR A 48 -3.50 6.01 5.77
CA TYR A 48 -4.53 5.19 6.40
C TYR A 48 -4.92 5.67 7.80
N THR A 49 -4.90 6.99 8.06
CA THR A 49 -5.47 7.59 9.28
C THR A 49 -6.99 7.47 9.32
N ASP A 50 -7.57 7.06 8.22
CA ASP A 50 -8.97 6.75 8.00
C ASP A 50 -9.01 5.64 6.93
N MET A 51 -9.77 4.57 7.16
CA MET A 51 -9.94 3.44 6.21
C MET A 51 -11.13 3.63 5.28
N GLU A 52 -11.75 4.80 5.29
CA GLU A 52 -12.79 5.14 4.33
C GLU A 52 -12.13 5.75 3.08
N LEU A 53 -12.50 5.28 1.91
CA LEU A 53 -12.21 6.01 0.68
C LEU A 53 -12.90 7.35 0.74
N ALA A 54 -12.12 8.40 0.82
CA ALA A 54 -12.64 9.75 0.91
C ALA A 54 -13.76 9.94 -0.13
N SER A 55 -14.92 10.41 0.34
CA SER A 55 -15.97 10.92 -0.53
C SER A 55 -15.35 11.87 -1.57
N PRO A 56 -15.91 11.96 -2.78
CA PRO A 56 -15.40 12.88 -3.82
C PRO A 56 -15.08 14.28 -3.30
N ASP A 57 -15.80 14.72 -2.27
CA ASP A 57 -15.65 16.06 -1.66
C ASP A 57 -14.42 16.20 -0.72
N LYS A 58 -13.79 15.11 -0.31
CA LYS A 58 -12.66 15.09 0.64
C LYS A 58 -11.30 14.76 -0.01
N ALA A 59 -11.26 14.47 -1.29
CA ALA A 59 -10.03 14.08 -1.95
C ALA A 59 -9.15 15.28 -2.24
N SER A 60 -7.95 15.28 -1.67
CA SER A 60 -6.88 16.15 -2.15
C SER A 60 -6.47 15.69 -3.56
N VAL A 61 -6.86 16.46 -4.56
CA VAL A 61 -6.48 16.19 -5.94
C VAL A 61 -5.08 16.76 -6.15
N ASN A 62 -4.03 15.95 -5.93
CA ASN A 62 -2.70 16.23 -6.45
C ASN A 62 -2.62 15.72 -7.89
N LEU A 63 -3.35 16.40 -8.78
CA LEU A 63 -3.18 16.19 -10.21
C LEU A 63 -2.12 17.18 -10.69
N ALA A 64 -1.15 16.71 -11.44
CA ALA A 64 -0.30 17.54 -12.28
C ALA A 64 -1.13 18.39 -13.28
N ASN A 65 -2.45 18.13 -13.39
CA ASN A 65 -3.43 18.88 -14.15
C ASN A 65 -4.66 19.17 -13.27
N ALA A 66 -4.74 20.37 -12.75
CA ALA A 66 -5.80 20.86 -11.87
C ALA A 66 -7.23 20.88 -12.47
N ASN A 67 -7.44 20.39 -13.69
CA ASN A 67 -8.72 20.42 -14.41
C ASN A 67 -9.38 19.06 -14.59
N LEU A 68 -8.82 17.96 -14.04
CA LEU A 68 -9.44 16.65 -14.16
C LEU A 68 -10.40 16.40 -12.98
N VAL A 69 -11.68 16.20 -13.30
CA VAL A 69 -12.66 15.69 -12.36
C VAL A 69 -12.23 14.27 -11.95
N ARG A 70 -12.12 14.03 -10.64
CA ARG A 70 -11.80 12.70 -10.11
C ARG A 70 -12.87 11.70 -10.57
N PRO A 71 -12.49 10.58 -11.23
CA PRO A 71 -13.45 9.54 -11.56
C PRO A 71 -14.03 8.89 -10.29
N ASP A 72 -15.30 8.56 -10.31
CA ASP A 72 -15.87 7.66 -9.30
C ASP A 72 -15.28 6.26 -9.52
N LEU A 73 -14.73 5.65 -8.47
CA LEU A 73 -14.15 4.29 -8.55
C LEU A 73 -15.19 3.25 -9.04
N ARG A 74 -16.46 3.50 -8.79
CA ARG A 74 -17.55 2.64 -9.23
C ARG A 74 -17.87 2.74 -10.73
N SER A 75 -17.32 3.76 -11.41
CA SER A 75 -17.46 3.89 -12.86
C SER A 75 -16.57 2.94 -13.64
N TYR A 76 -15.56 2.37 -12.98
CA TYR A 76 -14.68 1.39 -13.61
C TYR A 76 -15.33 0.01 -13.63
N SER A 77 -15.37 -0.61 -14.82
CA SER A 77 -15.90 -1.97 -14.98
C SER A 77 -14.96 -3.04 -14.43
N ASN A 78 -13.69 -2.70 -14.24
CA ASN A 78 -12.67 -3.63 -13.80
C ASN A 78 -11.60 -2.96 -12.92
N LEU A 79 -11.29 -3.57 -11.77
CA LEU A 79 -10.16 -3.18 -10.93
C LEU A 79 -9.04 -4.22 -11.02
N ARG A 80 -7.81 -3.73 -11.15
CA ARG A 80 -6.59 -4.45 -10.84
C ARG A 80 -6.00 -3.84 -9.58
N VAL A 81 -5.78 -4.65 -8.57
CA VAL A 81 -5.32 -4.17 -7.27
C VAL A 81 -3.89 -4.64 -7.05
N ARG A 82 -3.06 -3.73 -6.60
CA ARG A 82 -1.76 -4.03 -5.99
C ARG A 82 -1.70 -3.34 -4.65
N ALA A 83 -1.20 -4.06 -3.68
CA ALA A 83 -1.05 -3.51 -2.35
C ALA A 83 0.31 -3.89 -1.78
N TRP A 84 1.00 -2.93 -1.20
CA TRP A 84 2.33 -3.12 -0.66
C TRP A 84 2.36 -2.85 0.84
N SER A 85 3.04 -3.73 1.60
CA SER A 85 3.29 -3.53 3.03
C SER A 85 1.97 -3.41 3.83
N LEU A 86 1.83 -2.42 4.69
CA LEU A 86 0.58 -2.13 5.43
C LEU A 86 -0.60 -1.77 4.51
N GLY A 87 -0.32 -1.37 3.27
CA GLY A 87 -1.35 -1.18 2.24
C GLY A 87 -2.12 -2.47 1.90
N VAL A 88 -1.54 -3.65 2.10
CA VAL A 88 -2.23 -4.95 1.92
C VAL A 88 -3.40 -5.06 2.89
N TYR A 89 -3.17 -4.72 4.14
CA TYR A 89 -4.22 -4.70 5.15
C TYR A 89 -5.28 -3.63 4.86
N ALA A 90 -4.86 -2.40 4.52
CA ALA A 90 -5.78 -1.33 4.17
C ALA A 90 -6.66 -1.72 2.98
N ALA A 91 -6.08 -2.27 1.90
CA ALA A 91 -6.81 -2.78 0.75
C ALA A 91 -7.84 -3.84 1.15
N SER A 92 -7.45 -4.77 2.05
CA SER A 92 -8.35 -5.85 2.49
C SER A 92 -9.61 -5.34 3.18
N LEU A 93 -9.53 -4.22 3.90
CA LEU A 93 -10.67 -3.60 4.59
C LEU A 93 -11.53 -2.74 3.66
N VAL A 94 -10.91 -2.12 2.66
CA VAL A 94 -11.56 -1.12 1.79
C VAL A 94 -12.28 -1.77 0.60
N LEU A 95 -11.67 -2.78 -0.03
CA LEU A 95 -12.18 -3.40 -1.25
C LEU A 95 -13.59 -3.98 -1.13
N PRO A 96 -14.02 -4.63 -0.01
CA PRO A 96 -15.37 -5.13 0.12
C PRO A 96 -16.45 -4.06 -0.01
N GLY A 97 -16.16 -2.82 0.44
CA GLY A 97 -17.10 -1.69 0.40
C GLY A 97 -17.23 -1.02 -0.97
N LEU A 98 -16.30 -1.31 -1.92
CA LEU A 98 -16.33 -0.67 -3.24
C LEU A 98 -17.40 -1.23 -4.18
N GLY A 99 -17.79 -2.49 -4.01
CA GLY A 99 -18.73 -3.15 -4.91
C GLY A 99 -18.24 -3.29 -6.36
N CYS A 100 -16.93 -3.16 -6.59
CA CYS A 100 -16.31 -3.23 -7.91
C CYS A 100 -15.80 -4.64 -8.22
N ASN A 101 -15.77 -5.00 -9.50
CA ASN A 101 -15.17 -6.26 -9.95
C ASN A 101 -13.64 -6.18 -9.87
N VAL A 102 -13.02 -6.96 -8.99
CA VAL A 102 -11.55 -7.09 -8.88
C VAL A 102 -11.09 -8.29 -9.67
N SER A 103 -10.48 -8.08 -10.83
CA SER A 103 -10.02 -9.17 -11.72
C SER A 103 -8.64 -9.71 -11.36
N LYS A 104 -7.81 -8.91 -10.69
CA LYS A 104 -6.47 -9.30 -10.24
C LYS A 104 -6.16 -8.55 -8.93
N ALA A 105 -5.63 -9.25 -7.95
CA ALA A 105 -5.17 -8.66 -6.70
C ALA A 105 -3.82 -9.26 -6.29
N VAL A 106 -2.80 -8.43 -6.15
CA VAL A 106 -1.44 -8.83 -5.78
C VAL A 106 -1.04 -8.18 -4.47
N ALA A 107 -0.75 -9.01 -3.46
CA ALA A 107 -0.20 -8.57 -2.19
C ALA A 107 1.34 -8.59 -2.27
N ILE A 108 2.00 -7.52 -1.87
CA ILE A 108 3.45 -7.36 -1.98
C ILE A 108 4.01 -7.01 -0.59
N ASN A 109 4.88 -7.86 -0.06
CA ASN A 109 5.58 -7.63 1.21
C ASN A 109 4.66 -7.18 2.35
N GLY A 110 3.48 -7.79 2.47
CA GLY A 110 2.48 -7.50 3.47
C GLY A 110 1.53 -8.66 3.67
N THR A 111 0.68 -8.56 4.68
CA THR A 111 -0.30 -9.60 5.02
C THR A 111 -1.63 -9.00 5.46
N LEU A 112 -2.65 -9.84 5.65
CA LEU A 112 -3.95 -9.46 6.21
C LEU A 112 -3.90 -9.22 7.73
N TRP A 113 -2.79 -9.54 8.38
CA TRP A 113 -2.53 -9.38 9.80
C TRP A 113 -1.34 -8.43 9.99
N PRO A 114 -1.54 -7.10 9.94
CA PRO A 114 -0.43 -6.13 9.95
C PRO A 114 0.36 -6.15 11.26
N VAL A 115 -0.30 -6.49 12.36
CA VAL A 115 0.29 -6.58 13.72
C VAL A 115 -0.05 -7.95 14.31
N ASP A 116 0.89 -8.89 14.17
CA ASP A 116 0.72 -10.27 14.61
C ASP A 116 2.09 -10.95 14.71
N ASP A 117 2.36 -11.69 15.78
CA ASP A 117 3.68 -12.27 16.04
C ASP A 117 4.03 -13.41 15.06
N GLU A 118 3.02 -14.06 14.46
CA GLU A 118 3.22 -15.20 13.56
C GLU A 118 2.89 -14.90 12.10
N LEU A 119 1.99 -13.96 11.82
CA LEU A 119 1.44 -13.70 10.49
C LEU A 119 1.74 -12.29 9.96
N GLY A 120 2.29 -11.41 10.79
CA GLY A 120 2.52 -10.01 10.45
C GLY A 120 3.82 -9.45 11.03
N ILE A 121 3.81 -8.15 11.29
CA ILE A 121 4.86 -7.49 12.08
C ILE A 121 4.63 -7.85 13.55
N PRO A 122 5.63 -8.38 14.27
CA PRO A 122 5.48 -8.69 15.69
C PRO A 122 5.02 -7.49 16.51
N HIS A 123 4.11 -7.70 17.47
CA HIS A 123 3.52 -6.67 18.30
C HIS A 123 4.58 -5.74 18.92
N ALA A 124 5.61 -6.31 19.55
CA ALA A 124 6.67 -5.54 20.19
C ALA A 124 7.43 -4.64 19.20
N VAL A 125 7.64 -5.09 17.95
CA VAL A 125 8.34 -4.31 16.90
C VAL A 125 7.45 -3.18 16.40
N TYR A 126 6.18 -3.47 16.15
CA TYR A 126 5.21 -2.48 15.68
C TYR A 126 5.02 -1.36 16.72
N ASP A 127 4.70 -1.74 17.95
CA ASP A 127 4.41 -0.82 19.05
C ASP A 127 5.65 0.04 19.39
N ALA A 128 6.87 -0.54 19.38
CA ALA A 128 8.11 0.20 19.57
C ALA A 128 8.36 1.21 18.42
N THR A 129 8.01 0.84 17.19
CA THR A 129 8.13 1.75 16.03
C THR A 129 7.21 2.96 16.18
N ALA A 130 5.95 2.75 16.55
CA ALA A 130 4.98 3.82 16.76
C ALA A 130 5.37 4.74 17.93
N ALA A 131 5.79 4.16 19.05
CA ALA A 131 6.15 4.89 20.27
C ALA A 131 7.41 5.75 20.11
N SER A 132 8.44 5.24 19.39
CA SER A 132 9.73 5.92 19.23
C SER A 132 9.85 6.74 17.94
N LEU A 133 8.74 6.97 17.21
CA LEU A 133 8.78 7.62 15.92
C LEU A 133 9.26 9.09 16.04
N SER A 134 10.31 9.39 15.34
CA SER A 134 10.94 10.71 15.19
C SER A 134 11.57 10.82 13.81
N ALA A 135 12.04 11.99 13.42
CA ALA A 135 12.76 12.16 12.14
C ALA A 135 13.96 11.21 12.04
N GLU A 136 14.71 11.06 13.14
CA GLU A 136 15.90 10.21 13.19
C GLU A 136 15.54 8.71 13.10
N SER A 137 14.51 8.25 13.85
CA SER A 137 14.07 6.85 13.78
C SER A 137 13.44 6.50 12.43
N LEU A 138 12.77 7.46 11.78
CA LEU A 138 12.25 7.33 10.42
C LEU A 138 13.39 7.13 9.41
N GLU A 139 14.53 7.84 9.55
CA GLU A 139 15.71 7.61 8.70
C GLU A 139 16.28 6.20 8.88
N ARG A 140 16.31 5.69 10.10
CA ARG A 140 16.73 4.30 10.37
C ARG A 140 15.76 3.30 9.78
N PHE A 141 14.45 3.57 9.86
CA PHE A 141 13.41 2.75 9.24
C PHE A 141 13.57 2.71 7.71
N ASN A 142 13.68 3.88 7.06
CA ASN A 142 13.86 3.98 5.60
C ASN A 142 15.11 3.22 5.12
N ARG A 143 16.20 3.27 5.88
CA ARG A 143 17.42 2.52 5.57
C ARG A 143 17.20 1.00 5.61
N ARG A 144 16.44 0.50 6.59
CA ARG A 144 16.09 -0.92 6.70
C ARG A 144 15.13 -1.35 5.58
N MET A 145 14.14 -0.53 5.31
CA MET A 145 13.10 -0.76 4.30
C MET A 145 13.69 -0.85 2.89
N CYS A 146 14.56 0.10 2.55
CA CYS A 146 15.06 0.25 1.17
C CYS A 146 16.25 -0.65 0.85
N GLY A 147 17.08 -1.00 1.83
CA GLY A 147 18.30 -1.75 1.55
C GLY A 147 19.16 -1.09 0.47
N ALA A 148 19.45 -1.81 -0.61
CA ALA A 148 20.22 -1.33 -1.76
C ALA A 148 19.51 -0.25 -2.58
N HIS A 149 18.18 -0.15 -2.50
CA HIS A 149 17.37 0.79 -3.30
C HIS A 149 17.21 2.17 -2.65
N ARG A 150 18.00 2.46 -1.61
CA ARG A 150 17.86 3.71 -0.86
C ARG A 150 17.99 4.97 -1.74
N ALA A 151 18.94 5.02 -2.64
CA ALA A 151 19.18 6.19 -3.49
C ALA A 151 17.96 6.51 -4.38
N VAL A 152 17.31 5.48 -4.92
CA VAL A 152 16.09 5.64 -5.72
C VAL A 152 14.94 6.14 -4.85
N PHE A 153 14.76 5.58 -3.65
CA PHE A 153 13.73 6.02 -2.71
C PHE A 153 13.93 7.50 -2.32
N GLU A 154 15.15 7.90 -1.96
CA GLU A 154 15.46 9.28 -1.55
C GLU A 154 15.16 10.30 -2.67
N SER A 155 15.36 9.94 -3.94
CA SER A 155 15.04 10.81 -5.07
C SER A 155 13.52 11.05 -5.26
N ARG A 156 12.69 10.21 -4.64
CA ARG A 156 11.21 10.23 -4.73
C ARG A 156 10.56 10.25 -3.35
N ARG A 157 11.27 10.72 -2.34
CA ARG A 157 10.89 10.62 -0.94
C ARG A 157 9.51 11.25 -0.67
N PRO A 158 8.64 10.59 0.13
CA PRO A 158 7.37 11.15 0.60
C PRO A 158 7.58 12.41 1.44
N LEU A 159 6.64 13.36 1.40
CA LEU A 159 6.66 14.61 2.19
C LEU A 159 5.56 14.60 3.27
N ARG A 160 5.49 13.55 4.05
CA ARG A 160 4.54 13.47 5.17
C ARG A 160 5.22 13.78 6.50
N SER A 161 4.51 14.46 7.40
CA SER A 161 5.03 14.80 8.72
C SER A 161 5.10 13.58 9.63
N VAL A 162 6.02 13.59 10.59
CA VAL A 162 6.17 12.53 11.61
C VAL A 162 4.86 12.31 12.39
N ASP A 163 4.11 13.38 12.66
CA ASP A 163 2.83 13.28 13.40
C ASP A 163 1.76 12.58 12.56
N SER A 164 1.67 12.88 11.25
CA SER A 164 0.79 12.16 10.33
C SER A 164 1.17 10.67 10.26
N LEU A 165 2.46 10.35 10.19
CA LEU A 165 2.94 8.97 10.15
C LEU A 165 2.63 8.20 11.44
N ARG A 166 2.73 8.87 12.59
CA ARG A 166 2.38 8.28 13.88
C ARG A 166 0.88 8.01 13.98
N ALA A 167 0.05 8.98 13.59
CA ALA A 167 -1.40 8.83 13.58
C ALA A 167 -1.85 7.65 12.71
N GLU A 168 -1.22 7.46 11.56
CA GLU A 168 -1.48 6.34 10.66
C GLU A 168 -1.16 4.98 11.30
N LEU A 169 0.00 4.84 11.95
CA LEU A 169 0.35 3.60 12.67
C LEU A 169 -0.64 3.30 13.80
N LEU A 170 -1.02 4.30 14.60
CA LEU A 170 -1.96 4.12 15.69
C LEU A 170 -3.34 3.69 15.18
N HIS A 171 -3.83 4.31 14.10
CA HIS A 171 -5.11 3.92 13.50
C HIS A 171 -5.09 2.50 12.90
N ILE A 172 -4.02 2.13 12.18
CA ILE A 172 -3.85 0.75 11.68
C ILE A 172 -3.83 -0.25 12.85
N ARG A 173 -3.13 0.09 13.95
CA ARG A 173 -3.07 -0.74 15.15
C ARG A 173 -4.43 -0.96 15.79
N GLU A 174 -5.22 0.11 15.87
CA GLU A 174 -6.60 0.06 16.37
C GLU A 174 -7.49 -0.81 15.47
N CYS A 175 -7.47 -0.58 14.16
CA CYS A 175 -8.22 -1.40 13.20
C CYS A 175 -7.82 -2.87 13.26
N ALA A 176 -6.53 -3.18 13.43
CA ALA A 176 -6.02 -4.55 13.51
C ALA A 176 -6.46 -5.31 14.77
N ALA A 177 -6.85 -4.59 15.82
CA ALA A 177 -7.41 -5.19 17.04
C ALA A 177 -8.84 -5.71 16.82
N ASP A 178 -9.59 -5.12 15.88
CA ASP A 178 -10.95 -5.55 15.53
C ASP A 178 -10.91 -6.59 14.39
N ARG A 179 -10.81 -7.86 14.76
CA ARG A 179 -10.78 -8.99 13.82
C ARG A 179 -12.17 -9.33 13.22
N SER A 180 -13.24 -8.67 13.63
CA SER A 180 -14.58 -8.90 13.11
C SER A 180 -14.84 -8.19 11.77
N ARG A 181 -14.00 -7.24 11.37
CA ARG A 181 -14.17 -6.49 10.13
C ARG A 181 -14.02 -7.41 8.92
N PRO A 182 -14.97 -7.37 7.96
CA PRO A 182 -14.87 -8.17 6.75
C PRO A 182 -13.65 -7.77 5.94
N GLN A 183 -12.92 -8.77 5.47
CA GLN A 183 -11.72 -8.58 4.67
C GLN A 183 -11.90 -9.14 3.26
N PHE A 184 -11.28 -8.47 2.29
CA PHE A 184 -11.17 -8.98 0.94
C PHE A 184 -10.24 -10.21 0.92
N THR A 185 -10.73 -11.31 0.34
CA THR A 185 -10.02 -12.60 0.27
C THR A 185 -9.63 -13.01 -1.16
N GLY A 186 -9.97 -12.20 -2.16
CA GLY A 186 -9.72 -12.49 -3.57
C GLY A 186 -8.29 -12.24 -4.06
N TRP A 187 -7.28 -12.42 -3.19
CA TRP A 187 -5.87 -12.26 -3.55
C TRP A 187 -5.42 -13.37 -4.50
N THR A 188 -4.91 -12.98 -5.66
CA THR A 188 -4.49 -13.90 -6.73
C THR A 188 -3.03 -14.29 -6.65
N GLN A 189 -2.21 -13.48 -5.98
CA GLN A 189 -0.78 -13.71 -5.78
C GLN A 189 -0.26 -12.95 -4.56
N ALA A 190 0.74 -13.53 -3.89
CA ALA A 190 1.56 -12.87 -2.89
C ALA A 190 3.02 -12.82 -3.35
N VAL A 191 3.61 -11.63 -3.39
CA VAL A 191 5.04 -11.41 -3.70
C VAL A 191 5.76 -11.14 -2.39
N LEU A 192 6.78 -11.94 -2.10
CA LEU A 192 7.50 -11.93 -0.82
C LEU A 192 8.98 -11.64 -1.07
N SER A 193 9.55 -10.69 -0.35
CA SER A 193 10.97 -10.39 -0.43
C SER A 193 11.76 -11.14 0.64
N SER A 194 12.77 -11.93 0.23
CA SER A 194 13.56 -12.75 1.15
C SER A 194 14.47 -11.92 2.07
N ARG A 195 14.81 -10.69 1.66
CA ARG A 195 15.62 -9.74 2.45
C ARG A 195 14.78 -8.67 3.15
N ASP A 196 13.47 -8.90 3.28
CA ASP A 196 12.58 -7.99 4.00
C ASP A 196 12.97 -7.90 5.49
N LYS A 197 13.21 -6.66 5.97
CA LYS A 197 13.56 -6.36 7.35
C LYS A 197 12.41 -5.67 8.11
N ILE A 198 11.22 -5.61 7.50
CA ILE A 198 10.01 -5.01 8.07
C ILE A 198 8.99 -6.12 8.38
N PHE A 199 8.57 -6.89 7.38
CA PHE A 199 7.76 -8.09 7.56
C PHE A 199 8.66 -9.33 7.57
N PRO A 200 8.70 -10.11 8.66
CA PRO A 200 9.47 -11.37 8.65
C PRO A 200 8.99 -12.31 7.53
N ILE A 201 9.90 -12.77 6.67
CA ILE A 201 9.55 -13.65 5.55
C ILE A 201 8.80 -14.92 6.00
N ALA A 202 9.17 -15.47 7.16
CA ALA A 202 8.50 -16.65 7.72
C ALA A 202 7.03 -16.36 8.06
N ASN A 203 6.72 -15.16 8.54
CA ASN A 203 5.36 -14.72 8.84
C ASN A 203 4.56 -14.53 7.56
N MET A 204 5.15 -13.88 6.55
CA MET A 204 4.49 -13.72 5.25
C MET A 204 4.18 -15.06 4.59
N ARG A 205 5.12 -16.03 4.60
CA ARG A 205 4.87 -17.38 4.07
C ARG A 205 3.69 -18.08 4.76
N ARG A 206 3.58 -17.96 6.08
CA ARG A 206 2.47 -18.53 6.85
C ARG A 206 1.15 -17.80 6.61
N ALA A 207 1.19 -16.51 6.35
CA ALA A 207 0.00 -15.70 6.13
C ALA A 207 -0.72 -16.01 4.80
N TRP A 208 -0.01 -16.59 3.81
CA TRP A 208 -0.54 -16.85 2.46
C TRP A 208 -0.58 -18.35 2.08
N PRO A 209 -1.18 -19.24 2.92
CA PRO A 209 -1.06 -20.69 2.70
C PRO A 209 -1.80 -21.18 1.44
N ALA A 210 -2.84 -20.47 1.00
CA ALA A 210 -3.68 -20.82 -0.15
C ALA A 210 -3.45 -19.93 -1.38
N THR A 211 -2.66 -18.86 -1.24
CA THR A 211 -2.38 -17.91 -2.33
C THR A 211 -1.04 -18.26 -2.97
N PRO A 212 -0.93 -18.33 -4.31
CA PRO A 212 0.34 -18.51 -5.00
C PRO A 212 1.39 -17.50 -4.54
N GLN A 213 2.55 -17.98 -4.11
CA GLN A 213 3.63 -17.15 -3.60
C GLN A 213 4.76 -17.05 -4.63
N LEU A 214 5.26 -15.83 -4.84
CA LEU A 214 6.47 -15.53 -5.60
C LEU A 214 7.49 -14.93 -4.66
N GLU A 215 8.62 -15.60 -4.47
CA GLU A 215 9.71 -15.07 -3.65
C GLU A 215 10.77 -14.40 -4.54
N LEU A 216 11.19 -13.20 -4.11
CA LEU A 216 12.22 -12.41 -4.77
C LEU A 216 13.38 -12.14 -3.80
N ASP A 217 14.61 -12.13 -4.31
CA ASP A 217 15.79 -11.76 -3.49
C ASP A 217 15.94 -10.23 -3.42
N GLU A 218 14.94 -9.60 -2.80
CA GLU A 218 14.81 -8.14 -2.71
C GLU A 218 14.61 -7.67 -1.25
N PRO A 219 14.87 -6.40 -0.93
CA PRO A 219 14.46 -5.78 0.32
C PRO A 219 12.96 -5.49 0.33
N HIS A 220 12.46 -4.91 1.42
CA HIS A 220 11.04 -4.56 1.57
C HIS A 220 10.54 -3.59 0.50
N TYR A 221 11.31 -2.53 0.18
CA TYR A 221 11.01 -1.57 -0.89
C TYR A 221 11.68 -2.01 -2.19
N MET A 222 10.89 -2.16 -3.23
CA MET A 222 11.32 -2.45 -4.59
C MET A 222 10.92 -1.25 -5.48
N PRO A 223 11.87 -0.56 -6.13
CA PRO A 223 11.56 0.60 -7.00
C PRO A 223 10.72 0.20 -8.22
N ASP A 224 10.93 -1.02 -8.71
CA ASP A 224 10.24 -1.61 -9.86
C ASP A 224 9.31 -2.72 -9.35
N ILE A 225 8.32 -2.34 -8.53
CA ILE A 225 7.30 -3.29 -8.07
C ILE A 225 6.71 -3.99 -9.29
N PRO A 226 6.66 -5.34 -9.33
CA PRO A 226 6.18 -6.07 -10.51
C PRO A 226 4.77 -5.66 -10.89
N PHE A 227 4.61 -5.04 -12.05
CA PHE A 227 3.33 -4.61 -12.60
C PHE A 227 2.80 -5.61 -13.63
#